data_559cd5d0e44e2836126fc22ff0b4f164
#
_entry.id   559cd5d0e44e2836126fc22ff0b4f164
#
_cell.length_a   1.000
_cell.length_b   1.000
_cell.length_c   1.000
_cell.angle_alpha   90.00
_cell.angle_beta   90.00
_cell.angle_gamma   90.00
#
_symmetry.space_group_name_H-M   'P 1'
#
loop_
_entity.id
_entity.type
_entity.pdbx_description
1 polymer ?
#
loop_
_entity_poly.entity_id
_entity_poly.type
_entity_poly.pdbx_seq_one_letter_code
_entity_poly.pdbx_strand_id
1 'polypeptide(L)'
;VLGVNPNLIEQIEKDMVGYNNLIRPYYQPRLFIEEVDGKTILVIKVTAGERRPYKVPDRITAKQKDFNYYIRYNSSSIVPKDEYERELINLANRTPFDDRGNDQISLRDISATLLRDFLVEVGSDLADQDLSGENLKIVLDQMDLLETTPEGFKVKNVAAMMFCEHPEKFFKMTQVEIVIFPKGRLQDPDNMIEVAPIRGCVPKMIRDTMNYLKTNIIQKTIHKPENTERSVVTYNYPYQALEEAVVNSLYHRSYIEREPVEITIEPDKISILNFGGPNHTISMQAIKEARMLRSRRYTNRRLGEFLKELNLTEGRATGIPTIQQKLQENGSPRAIIETDEERTYFLIDIPCNLDYIGVP
;
A
#
# COMPACT_ATOMS: atom_id res chain seq x y z
N VAL A 1 -36.66 -18.85 -22.99
CA VAL A 1 -36.38 -17.59 -22.28
C VAL A 1 -37.70 -16.87 -22.09
N LEU A 2 -37.99 -16.42 -20.84
CA LEU A 2 -39.29 -15.79 -20.55
C LEU A 2 -39.32 -14.28 -20.92
N GLY A 3 -38.19 -13.61 -20.92
CA GLY A 3 -38.09 -12.16 -21.14
C GLY A 3 -38.54 -11.33 -19.92
N VAL A 4 -38.19 -10.05 -19.93
CA VAL A 4 -38.59 -9.06 -18.92
C VAL A 4 -39.50 -8.03 -19.59
N ASN A 5 -40.53 -7.57 -18.88
CA ASN A 5 -41.37 -6.50 -19.40
C ASN A 5 -40.52 -5.20 -19.49
N PRO A 6 -40.37 -4.61 -20.71
CA PRO A 6 -39.54 -3.41 -20.88
C PRO A 6 -39.94 -2.25 -19.96
N ASN A 7 -41.22 -2.11 -19.64
CA ASN A 7 -41.73 -1.05 -18.76
C ASN A 7 -41.28 -1.18 -17.28
N LEU A 8 -40.77 -2.35 -16.89
CA LEU A 8 -40.29 -2.61 -15.54
C LEU A 8 -38.79 -2.42 -15.38
N ILE A 9 -38.02 -2.21 -16.46
CA ILE A 9 -36.56 -2.17 -16.43
C ILE A 9 -36.07 -1.06 -15.53
N GLU A 10 -36.59 0.16 -15.67
CA GLU A 10 -36.18 1.30 -14.82
C GLU A 10 -36.45 1.04 -13.34
N GLN A 11 -37.53 0.38 -13.00
CA GLN A 11 -37.84 0.02 -11.61
C GLN A 11 -36.86 -1.04 -11.10
N ILE A 12 -36.57 -2.05 -11.92
CA ILE A 12 -35.58 -3.10 -11.56
C ILE A 12 -34.21 -2.50 -11.35
N GLU A 13 -33.76 -1.56 -12.18
CA GLU A 13 -32.48 -0.87 -12.02
C GLU A 13 -32.41 -0.09 -10.68
N LYS A 14 -33.48 0.65 -10.35
CA LYS A 14 -33.59 1.37 -9.07
C LYS A 14 -33.57 0.41 -7.86
N ASP A 15 -34.31 -0.69 -7.94
CA ASP A 15 -34.35 -1.69 -6.88
C ASP A 15 -33.00 -2.36 -6.71
N MET A 16 -32.30 -2.65 -7.81
CA MET A 16 -30.93 -3.20 -7.80
C MET A 16 -29.92 -2.28 -7.11
N VAL A 17 -29.98 -0.97 -7.35
CA VAL A 17 -29.15 0.00 -6.65
C VAL A 17 -29.41 -0.08 -5.14
N GLY A 18 -30.68 -0.14 -4.71
CA GLY A 18 -31.07 -0.31 -3.32
C GLY A 18 -30.52 -1.59 -2.68
N TYR A 19 -30.56 -2.70 -3.41
CA TYR A 19 -30.04 -3.99 -2.94
C TYR A 19 -28.50 -4.00 -2.88
N ASN A 20 -27.84 -3.41 -3.87
CA ASN A 20 -26.37 -3.33 -3.92
C ASN A 20 -25.80 -2.52 -2.74
N ASN A 21 -26.53 -1.51 -2.24
CA ASN A 21 -26.16 -0.75 -1.05
C ASN A 21 -26.16 -1.58 0.24
N LEU A 22 -26.75 -2.77 0.21
CA LEU A 22 -26.71 -3.72 1.33
C LEU A 22 -25.53 -4.68 1.28
N ILE A 23 -24.72 -4.66 0.23
CA ILE A 23 -23.54 -5.50 0.11
C ILE A 23 -22.36 -4.83 0.87
N ARG A 24 -21.66 -5.55 1.70
CA ARG A 24 -20.54 -5.06 2.50
C ARG A 24 -19.28 -5.92 2.29
N PRO A 25 -18.14 -5.34 1.86
CA PRO A 25 -18.01 -3.98 1.31
C PRO A 25 -18.92 -3.73 0.11
N TYR A 26 -19.15 -2.47 -0.26
CA TYR A 26 -20.01 -2.13 -1.39
C TYR A 26 -19.56 -2.81 -2.69
N TYR A 27 -20.51 -3.39 -3.44
CA TYR A 27 -20.29 -4.03 -4.73
C TYR A 27 -21.47 -3.76 -5.65
N GLN A 28 -21.18 -3.42 -6.91
CA GLN A 28 -22.19 -3.16 -7.92
C GLN A 28 -21.93 -4.03 -9.15
N PRO A 29 -22.82 -5.00 -9.46
CA PRO A 29 -22.77 -5.75 -10.71
C PRO A 29 -23.10 -4.84 -11.89
N ARG A 30 -22.65 -5.24 -13.08
CA ARG A 30 -23.02 -4.55 -14.33
C ARG A 30 -24.30 -5.11 -14.88
N LEU A 31 -25.20 -4.22 -15.28
CA LEU A 31 -26.48 -4.55 -15.91
C LEU A 31 -26.39 -4.25 -17.39
N PHE A 32 -26.89 -5.16 -18.21
CA PHE A 32 -27.04 -5.00 -19.65
C PHE A 32 -28.45 -5.41 -20.05
N ILE A 33 -28.99 -4.73 -21.05
CA ILE A 33 -30.29 -5.04 -21.65
C ILE A 33 -29.99 -5.58 -23.02
N GLU A 34 -30.43 -6.79 -23.28
CA GLU A 34 -30.22 -7.49 -24.54
C GLU A 34 -31.56 -7.90 -25.13
N GLU A 35 -31.66 -8.04 -26.44
CA GLU A 35 -32.82 -8.55 -27.12
C GLU A 35 -32.50 -9.91 -27.76
N VAL A 36 -33.22 -10.96 -27.37
CA VAL A 36 -33.02 -12.32 -27.89
C VAL A 36 -34.39 -12.88 -28.29
N ASP A 37 -34.54 -13.28 -29.55
CA ASP A 37 -35.79 -13.83 -30.13
C ASP A 37 -36.99 -12.91 -29.91
N GLY A 38 -36.81 -11.59 -30.05
CA GLY A 38 -37.83 -10.58 -29.84
C GLY A 38 -38.30 -10.41 -28.40
N LYS A 39 -37.50 -10.88 -27.43
CA LYS A 39 -37.74 -10.74 -26.00
C LYS A 39 -36.61 -9.95 -25.34
N THR A 40 -37.01 -9.00 -24.54
CA THR A 40 -36.06 -8.22 -23.73
C THR A 40 -35.53 -9.06 -22.57
N ILE A 41 -34.20 -9.16 -22.45
CA ILE A 41 -33.52 -9.92 -21.41
C ILE A 41 -32.63 -8.96 -20.60
N LEU A 42 -32.69 -9.09 -19.29
CA LEU A 42 -31.78 -8.41 -18.36
C LEU A 42 -30.62 -9.34 -18.02
N VAL A 43 -29.40 -8.94 -18.38
CA VAL A 43 -28.17 -9.67 -18.07
C VAL A 43 -27.47 -9.00 -16.90
N ILE A 44 -27.29 -9.73 -15.82
CA ILE A 44 -26.53 -9.27 -14.64
C ILE A 44 -25.14 -9.91 -14.67
N LYS A 45 -24.13 -9.10 -15.00
CA LYS A 45 -22.74 -9.55 -15.00
C LYS A 45 -22.11 -9.32 -13.62
N VAL A 46 -21.80 -10.41 -12.92
CA VAL A 46 -21.13 -10.40 -11.63
C VAL A 46 -19.69 -10.84 -11.84
N THR A 47 -18.77 -9.89 -11.76
CA THR A 47 -17.32 -10.17 -11.83
C THR A 47 -16.77 -10.43 -10.43
N ALA A 48 -15.58 -11.02 -10.35
CA ALA A 48 -14.88 -11.17 -9.08
C ALA A 48 -14.49 -9.78 -8.54
N GLY A 49 -15.10 -9.37 -7.44
CA GLY A 49 -14.82 -8.07 -6.83
C GLY A 49 -13.48 -8.07 -6.07
N GLU A 50 -12.86 -6.91 -5.96
CA GLU A 50 -11.54 -6.72 -5.36
C GLU A 50 -11.53 -6.82 -3.82
N ARG A 51 -12.66 -6.53 -3.18
CA ARG A 51 -12.80 -6.45 -1.71
C ARG A 51 -13.47 -7.68 -1.11
N ARG A 52 -13.30 -8.84 -1.74
CA ARG A 52 -13.84 -10.11 -1.23
C ARG A 52 -13.28 -10.44 0.16
N PRO A 53 -14.03 -11.19 0.99
CA PRO A 53 -15.39 -11.70 0.80
C PRO A 53 -16.46 -10.64 1.11
N TYR A 54 -17.63 -10.78 0.49
CA TYR A 54 -18.76 -9.86 0.66
C TYR A 54 -19.79 -10.44 1.62
N LYS A 55 -20.28 -9.59 2.55
CA LYS A 55 -21.41 -9.90 3.43
C LYS A 55 -22.67 -9.30 2.88
N VAL A 56 -23.78 -10.03 2.98
CA VAL A 56 -25.10 -9.54 2.66
C VAL A 56 -26.05 -9.83 3.83
N PRO A 57 -27.14 -9.05 3.98
CA PRO A 57 -28.08 -9.29 5.08
C PRO A 57 -28.83 -10.60 4.86
N ASP A 58 -29.17 -11.25 5.97
CA ASP A 58 -29.99 -12.46 5.97
C ASP A 58 -31.38 -12.21 5.36
N ARG A 59 -31.95 -11.01 5.60
CA ARG A 59 -33.24 -10.57 5.07
C ARG A 59 -33.18 -9.09 4.67
N ILE A 60 -33.55 -8.82 3.42
CA ILE A 60 -33.54 -7.46 2.87
C ILE A 60 -34.52 -6.54 3.59
N THR A 61 -35.69 -7.06 3.99
CA THR A 61 -36.81 -6.31 4.58
C THR A 61 -36.76 -6.20 6.12
N ALA A 62 -35.81 -6.88 6.79
CA ALA A 62 -35.70 -6.83 8.23
C ALA A 62 -35.29 -5.44 8.73
N LYS A 63 -35.87 -4.99 9.85
CA LYS A 63 -35.46 -3.74 10.54
C LYS A 63 -34.06 -3.86 11.10
N GLN A 64 -33.75 -4.99 11.75
CA GLN A 64 -32.40 -5.36 12.18
C GLN A 64 -31.87 -6.42 11.21
N LYS A 65 -30.67 -6.22 10.68
CA LYS A 65 -30.07 -7.05 9.65
C LYS A 65 -28.79 -7.69 10.17
N ASP A 66 -28.74 -9.01 10.14
CA ASP A 66 -27.51 -9.78 10.35
C ASP A 66 -26.79 -9.99 9.01
N PHE A 67 -25.53 -9.62 8.97
CA PHE A 67 -24.73 -9.68 7.76
C PHE A 67 -23.85 -10.92 7.76
N ASN A 68 -24.06 -11.80 6.78
CA ASN A 68 -23.37 -13.07 6.66
C ASN A 68 -22.66 -13.19 5.32
N TYR A 69 -21.59 -14.01 5.27
CA TYR A 69 -21.05 -14.53 4.04
C TYR A 69 -21.96 -15.63 3.51
N TYR A 70 -21.97 -15.82 2.19
CA TYR A 70 -22.67 -16.92 1.55
C TYR A 70 -21.75 -17.62 0.56
N ILE A 71 -21.85 -18.96 0.54
CA ILE A 71 -21.18 -19.79 -0.45
C ILE A 71 -22.22 -20.59 -1.23
N ARG A 72 -21.92 -20.89 -2.49
CA ARG A 72 -22.76 -21.78 -3.28
C ARG A 72 -22.39 -23.23 -2.98
N TYR A 73 -23.37 -23.99 -2.53
CA TYR A 73 -23.27 -25.43 -2.31
C TYR A 73 -24.35 -26.12 -3.12
N ASN A 74 -23.98 -26.77 -4.24
CA ASN A 74 -24.90 -27.33 -5.21
C ASN A 74 -25.95 -26.30 -5.69
N SER A 75 -27.23 -26.56 -5.40
CA SER A 75 -28.37 -25.71 -5.78
C SER A 75 -28.71 -24.63 -4.74
N SER A 76 -28.05 -24.64 -3.57
CA SER A 76 -28.38 -23.75 -2.45
C SER A 76 -27.27 -22.74 -2.14
N SER A 77 -27.62 -21.56 -1.64
CA SER A 77 -26.68 -20.63 -1.02
C SER A 77 -26.77 -20.81 0.50
N ILE A 78 -25.67 -21.10 1.13
CA ILE A 78 -25.61 -21.38 2.57
C ILE A 78 -24.63 -20.42 3.25
N VAL A 79 -24.87 -20.16 4.54
CA VAL A 79 -23.93 -19.42 5.38
C VAL A 79 -22.79 -20.38 5.76
N PRO A 80 -21.53 -20.09 5.38
CA PRO A 80 -20.40 -20.92 5.77
C PRO A 80 -20.18 -20.84 7.28
N LYS A 81 -19.79 -21.94 7.88
CA LYS A 81 -19.46 -22.02 9.30
C LYS A 81 -18.03 -22.50 9.48
N ASP A 82 -17.37 -22.04 10.54
CA ASP A 82 -16.08 -22.51 11.02
C ASP A 82 -14.99 -22.58 9.92
N GLU A 83 -14.65 -23.79 9.49
CA GLU A 83 -13.58 -24.04 8.53
C GLU A 83 -13.89 -23.44 7.14
N TYR A 84 -15.13 -23.54 6.67
CA TYR A 84 -15.56 -22.97 5.38
C TYR A 84 -15.54 -21.43 5.38
N GLU A 85 -15.85 -20.80 6.52
CA GLU A 85 -15.72 -19.33 6.63
C GLU A 85 -14.25 -18.93 6.60
N ARG A 86 -13.39 -19.64 7.33
CA ARG A 86 -11.94 -19.40 7.30
C ARG A 86 -11.35 -19.66 5.91
N GLU A 87 -11.81 -20.68 5.21
CA GLU A 87 -11.39 -20.95 3.84
C GLU A 87 -11.81 -19.85 2.88
N LEU A 88 -13.04 -19.34 2.99
CA LEU A 88 -13.54 -18.23 2.20
C LEU A 88 -12.71 -16.95 2.39
N ILE A 89 -12.37 -16.63 3.65
CA ILE A 89 -11.51 -15.50 4.00
C ILE A 89 -10.08 -15.72 3.46
N ASN A 90 -9.56 -16.93 3.59
CA ASN A 90 -8.23 -17.27 3.09
C ASN A 90 -8.16 -17.25 1.56
N LEU A 91 -9.20 -17.70 0.86
CA LEU A 91 -9.30 -17.60 -0.60
C LEU A 91 -9.30 -16.16 -1.09
N ALA A 92 -10.01 -15.28 -0.38
CA ALA A 92 -10.02 -13.85 -0.68
C ALA A 92 -8.64 -13.19 -0.51
N ASN A 93 -7.86 -13.69 0.44
CA ASN A 93 -6.54 -13.16 0.80
C ASN A 93 -5.36 -13.93 0.14
N ARG A 94 -5.63 -14.91 -0.72
CA ARG A 94 -4.57 -15.71 -1.38
C ARG A 94 -3.66 -14.89 -2.27
N THR A 95 -4.24 -13.93 -3.01
CA THR A 95 -3.46 -13.03 -3.86
C THR A 95 -3.27 -11.70 -3.13
N PRO A 96 -2.04 -11.29 -2.81
CA PRO A 96 -1.75 -9.98 -2.24
C PRO A 96 -2.36 -8.85 -3.07
N PHE A 97 -2.64 -7.72 -2.44
CA PHE A 97 -3.29 -6.59 -3.12
C PHE A 97 -2.50 -6.12 -4.35
N ASP A 98 -1.20 -6.01 -4.21
CA ASP A 98 -0.29 -5.56 -5.27
C ASP A 98 -0.19 -6.53 -6.46
N ASP A 99 -0.46 -7.83 -6.25
CA ASP A 99 -0.42 -8.86 -7.29
C ASP A 99 -1.78 -9.12 -7.97
N ARG A 100 -2.81 -8.33 -7.64
CA ARG A 100 -4.15 -8.44 -8.27
C ARG A 100 -4.23 -7.61 -9.54
N GLY A 101 -4.87 -8.17 -10.58
CA GLY A 101 -5.25 -7.41 -11.78
C GLY A 101 -6.32 -6.36 -11.47
N ASN A 102 -6.21 -5.19 -12.07
CA ASN A 102 -7.10 -4.05 -11.85
C ASN A 102 -7.75 -3.61 -13.17
N ASP A 103 -9.07 -3.60 -13.21
CA ASP A 103 -9.85 -3.20 -14.38
C ASP A 103 -9.75 -1.70 -14.73
N GLN A 104 -9.25 -0.88 -13.81
CA GLN A 104 -9.10 0.56 -14.02
C GLN A 104 -7.76 0.93 -14.64
N ILE A 105 -6.77 0.04 -14.59
CA ILE A 105 -5.42 0.28 -15.10
C ILE A 105 -5.32 -0.27 -16.53
N SER A 106 -4.88 0.57 -17.44
CA SER A 106 -4.64 0.22 -18.84
C SER A 106 -3.14 0.26 -19.16
N LEU A 107 -2.74 -0.30 -20.29
CA LEU A 107 -1.35 -0.21 -20.78
C LEU A 107 -0.88 1.25 -20.97
N ARG A 108 -1.81 2.18 -21.24
CA ARG A 108 -1.50 3.61 -21.43
C ARG A 108 -1.11 4.31 -20.11
N ASP A 109 -1.48 3.73 -18.97
CA ASP A 109 -1.14 4.28 -17.66
C ASP A 109 0.27 3.87 -17.21
N ILE A 110 0.89 2.93 -17.92
CA ILE A 110 2.26 2.49 -17.67
C ILE A 110 3.23 3.35 -18.46
N SER A 111 4.10 4.05 -17.77
CA SER A 111 5.14 4.91 -18.37
C SER A 111 6.29 4.04 -18.90
N ALA A 112 6.48 4.08 -20.23
CA ALA A 112 7.60 3.40 -20.88
C ALA A 112 8.96 3.91 -20.38
N THR A 113 9.04 5.19 -19.98
CA THR A 113 10.25 5.79 -19.42
C THR A 113 10.57 5.19 -18.05
N LEU A 114 9.61 5.18 -17.11
CA LEU A 114 9.82 4.59 -15.79
C LEU A 114 10.15 3.10 -15.85
N LEU A 115 9.50 2.38 -16.77
CA LEU A 115 9.78 0.97 -16.99
C LEU A 115 11.20 0.76 -17.55
N ARG A 116 11.61 1.56 -18.52
CA ARG A 116 12.97 1.50 -19.10
C ARG A 116 14.03 1.84 -18.05
N ASP A 117 13.83 2.91 -17.28
CA ASP A 117 14.77 3.32 -16.24
C ASP A 117 14.98 2.19 -15.22
N PHE A 118 13.89 1.53 -14.81
CA PHE A 118 13.96 0.35 -13.94
C PHE A 118 14.75 -0.79 -14.60
N LEU A 119 14.41 -1.16 -15.83
CA LEU A 119 15.06 -2.28 -16.53
C LEU A 119 16.57 -2.04 -16.73
N VAL A 120 16.96 -0.80 -17.03
CA VAL A 120 18.38 -0.40 -17.11
C VAL A 120 19.06 -0.49 -15.75
N GLU A 121 18.41 0.02 -14.69
CA GLU A 121 18.99 0.04 -13.34
C GLU A 121 19.23 -1.38 -12.80
N VAL A 122 18.32 -2.32 -13.10
CA VAL A 122 18.47 -3.73 -12.68
C VAL A 122 19.30 -4.57 -13.64
N GLY A 123 19.75 -4.00 -14.75
CA GLY A 123 20.59 -4.68 -15.76
C GLY A 123 19.83 -5.78 -16.51
N SER A 124 18.55 -5.58 -16.81
CA SER A 124 17.72 -6.53 -17.54
C SER A 124 17.89 -6.43 -19.06
N ASP A 125 17.99 -7.55 -19.74
CA ASP A 125 18.01 -7.62 -21.23
C ASP A 125 16.72 -7.07 -21.86
N LEU A 126 15.65 -6.91 -21.11
CA LEU A 126 14.40 -6.30 -21.55
C LEU A 126 14.53 -4.78 -21.79
N ALA A 127 15.58 -4.15 -21.28
CA ALA A 127 15.81 -2.71 -21.45
C ALA A 127 15.96 -2.28 -22.92
N ASP A 128 16.49 -3.16 -23.77
CA ASP A 128 16.73 -2.89 -25.18
C ASP A 128 15.49 -3.13 -26.06
N GLN A 129 14.40 -3.65 -25.50
CA GLN A 129 13.18 -3.91 -26.26
C GLN A 129 12.38 -2.62 -26.50
N ASP A 130 11.57 -2.64 -27.55
CA ASP A 130 10.58 -1.59 -27.80
C ASP A 130 9.47 -1.68 -26.74
N LEU A 131 9.27 -0.61 -25.99
CA LEU A 131 8.27 -0.50 -24.93
C LEU A 131 7.00 0.23 -25.43
N SER A 132 6.58 -0.03 -26.66
CA SER A 132 5.38 0.57 -27.25
C SER A 132 4.38 -0.48 -27.76
N GLY A 133 3.10 -0.11 -27.79
CA GLY A 133 2.04 -0.93 -28.38
C GLY A 133 1.96 -2.35 -27.81
N GLU A 134 1.93 -3.35 -28.70
CA GLU A 134 1.85 -4.77 -28.30
C GLU A 134 3.15 -5.28 -27.65
N ASN A 135 4.31 -4.69 -27.99
CA ASN A 135 5.57 -5.07 -27.38
C ASN A 135 5.61 -4.72 -25.88
N LEU A 136 5.04 -3.57 -25.49
CA LEU A 136 4.90 -3.24 -24.06
C LEU A 136 4.13 -4.33 -23.31
N LYS A 137 3.04 -4.83 -23.89
CA LYS A 137 2.27 -5.93 -23.29
C LYS A 137 3.10 -7.19 -23.13
N ILE A 138 3.91 -7.56 -24.12
CA ILE A 138 4.81 -8.71 -24.06
C ILE A 138 5.81 -8.56 -22.92
N VAL A 139 6.44 -7.38 -22.78
CA VAL A 139 7.38 -7.11 -21.70
C VAL A 139 6.70 -7.18 -20.31
N LEU A 140 5.52 -6.59 -20.16
CA LEU A 140 4.77 -6.66 -18.92
C LEU A 140 4.35 -8.09 -18.56
N ASP A 141 4.01 -8.92 -19.55
CA ASP A 141 3.69 -10.32 -19.34
C ASP A 141 4.93 -11.11 -18.89
N GLN A 142 6.08 -10.90 -19.52
CA GLN A 142 7.37 -11.50 -19.13
C GLN A 142 7.79 -11.12 -17.70
N MET A 143 7.44 -9.92 -17.25
CA MET A 143 7.66 -9.45 -15.88
C MET A 143 6.59 -9.92 -14.89
N ASP A 144 5.62 -10.74 -15.31
CA ASP A 144 4.47 -11.17 -14.53
C ASP A 144 3.65 -9.98 -13.95
N LEU A 145 3.44 -8.96 -14.78
CA LEU A 145 2.67 -7.76 -14.44
C LEU A 145 1.25 -7.76 -15.02
N LEU A 146 0.88 -8.85 -15.72
CA LEU A 146 -0.45 -9.06 -16.26
C LEU A 146 -1.12 -10.26 -15.60
N GLU A 147 -2.41 -10.15 -15.34
CA GLU A 147 -3.30 -11.25 -14.94
C GLU A 147 -4.13 -11.66 -16.14
N THR A 148 -3.96 -12.89 -16.62
CA THR A 148 -4.77 -13.45 -17.74
C THR A 148 -6.17 -13.76 -17.26
N THR A 149 -7.18 -13.32 -18.01
CA THR A 149 -8.59 -13.57 -17.75
C THR A 149 -9.25 -14.17 -18.99
N PRO A 150 -10.42 -14.83 -18.87
CA PRO A 150 -11.15 -15.33 -20.05
C PRO A 150 -11.49 -14.24 -21.07
N GLU A 151 -11.54 -13.00 -20.66
CA GLU A 151 -11.91 -11.84 -21.48
C GLU A 151 -10.69 -11.06 -22.01
N GLY A 152 -9.47 -11.53 -21.70
CA GLY A 152 -8.22 -10.88 -22.07
C GLY A 152 -7.22 -10.85 -20.93
N PHE A 153 -6.77 -9.66 -20.54
CA PHE A 153 -5.82 -9.48 -19.44
C PHE A 153 -6.17 -8.25 -18.61
N LYS A 154 -5.63 -8.20 -17.39
CA LYS A 154 -5.67 -7.04 -16.50
C LYS A 154 -4.24 -6.70 -16.09
N VAL A 155 -3.95 -5.41 -16.00
CA VAL A 155 -2.68 -4.94 -15.43
C VAL A 155 -2.72 -5.09 -13.92
N LYS A 156 -1.70 -5.71 -13.33
CA LYS A 156 -1.60 -5.89 -11.88
C LYS A 156 -1.34 -4.56 -11.17
N ASN A 157 -1.83 -4.41 -9.92
CA ASN A 157 -1.67 -3.19 -9.14
C ASN A 157 -0.20 -2.78 -8.98
N VAL A 158 0.71 -3.73 -8.80
CA VAL A 158 2.14 -3.45 -8.65
C VAL A 158 2.73 -2.74 -9.87
N ALA A 159 2.22 -3.00 -11.08
CA ALA A 159 2.67 -2.31 -12.28
C ALA A 159 2.41 -0.80 -12.20
N ALA A 160 1.22 -0.40 -11.71
CA ALA A 160 0.94 1.01 -11.50
C ALA A 160 1.72 1.60 -10.32
N MET A 161 1.95 0.85 -9.25
CA MET A 161 2.79 1.29 -8.14
C MET A 161 4.23 1.59 -8.57
N MET A 162 4.76 0.80 -9.50
CA MET A 162 6.15 0.89 -9.95
C MET A 162 6.33 1.81 -11.15
N PHE A 163 5.38 1.80 -12.10
CA PHE A 163 5.60 2.35 -13.44
C PHE A 163 4.50 3.34 -13.89
N CYS A 164 3.64 3.82 -12.99
CA CYS A 164 2.70 4.91 -13.29
C CYS A 164 3.21 6.22 -12.69
N GLU A 165 3.15 7.32 -13.47
CA GLU A 165 3.53 8.65 -12.97
C GLU A 165 2.55 9.19 -11.94
N HIS A 166 1.30 8.75 -12.00
CA HIS A 166 0.19 9.19 -11.16
C HIS A 166 -0.58 8.03 -10.55
N PRO A 167 0.04 7.18 -9.71
CA PRO A 167 -0.62 6.02 -9.10
C PRO A 167 -1.79 6.40 -8.18
N GLU A 168 -1.83 7.65 -7.68
CA GLU A 168 -2.93 8.19 -6.88
C GLU A 168 -4.27 8.28 -7.64
N LYS A 169 -4.26 8.12 -8.95
CA LYS A 169 -5.48 7.95 -9.75
C LYS A 169 -6.21 6.68 -9.36
N PHE A 170 -5.48 5.61 -9.11
CA PHE A 170 -5.97 4.27 -8.81
C PHE A 170 -6.00 4.02 -7.29
N PHE A 171 -4.94 4.41 -6.60
CA PHE A 171 -4.77 4.23 -5.15
C PHE A 171 -4.75 5.61 -4.49
N LYS A 172 -5.91 6.02 -3.99
CA LYS A 172 -6.07 7.38 -3.42
C LYS A 172 -5.08 7.62 -2.28
N MET A 173 -4.61 8.87 -2.18
CA MET A 173 -3.65 9.31 -1.17
C MET A 173 -2.30 8.53 -1.23
N THR A 174 -1.93 8.03 -2.42
CA THR A 174 -0.59 7.50 -2.64
C THR A 174 0.39 8.66 -2.76
N GLN A 175 0.83 9.15 -1.62
CA GLN A 175 1.74 10.29 -1.46
C GLN A 175 2.42 10.24 -0.10
N VAL A 176 3.50 11.01 0.05
CA VAL A 176 4.15 11.27 1.32
C VAL A 176 3.89 12.72 1.69
N GLU A 177 3.40 12.96 2.88
CA GLU A 177 3.19 14.29 3.45
C GLU A 177 4.23 14.54 4.54
N ILE A 178 4.88 15.70 4.49
CA ILE A 178 5.91 16.09 5.46
C ILE A 178 5.47 17.37 6.14
N VAL A 179 5.39 17.34 7.46
CA VAL A 179 5.07 18.49 8.29
C VAL A 179 6.18 18.69 9.31
N ILE A 180 6.66 19.94 9.44
CA ILE A 180 7.72 20.31 10.37
C ILE A 180 7.12 21.21 11.45
N PHE A 181 7.34 20.85 12.70
CA PHE A 181 7.01 21.66 13.89
C PHE A 181 8.32 22.16 14.52
N PRO A 182 8.80 23.38 14.20
CA PRO A 182 10.12 23.86 14.63
C PRO A 182 10.31 23.92 16.15
N LYS A 183 9.21 24.09 16.90
CA LYS A 183 9.22 24.12 18.36
C LYS A 183 8.54 22.91 19.02
N GLY A 184 8.15 21.92 18.21
CA GLY A 184 7.38 20.77 18.67
C GLY A 184 5.87 21.00 18.63
N ARG A 185 5.13 19.98 18.24
CA ARG A 185 3.68 19.98 18.04
C ARG A 185 2.90 20.32 19.31
N LEU A 186 3.39 19.90 20.47
CA LEU A 186 2.74 20.17 21.75
C LEU A 186 3.01 21.58 22.29
N GLN A 187 4.13 22.19 21.92
CA GLN A 187 4.57 23.48 22.44
C GLN A 187 4.07 24.64 21.59
N ASP A 188 4.00 24.46 20.27
CA ASP A 188 3.60 25.51 19.31
C ASP A 188 2.88 24.87 18.12
N PRO A 189 1.62 24.36 18.32
CA PRO A 189 0.90 23.59 17.30
C PRO A 189 0.51 24.44 16.07
N ASP A 190 0.43 25.74 16.22
CA ASP A 190 0.04 26.67 15.13
C ASP A 190 1.22 27.06 14.23
N ASN A 191 2.45 26.77 14.66
CA ASN A 191 3.66 27.08 13.91
C ASN A 191 4.19 25.82 13.23
N MET A 192 3.59 25.49 12.11
CA MET A 192 3.98 24.34 11.29
C MET A 192 4.39 24.77 9.88
N ILE A 193 5.28 24.02 9.28
CA ILE A 193 5.70 24.15 7.89
C ILE A 193 5.25 22.92 7.14
N GLU A 194 4.31 23.09 6.21
CA GLU A 194 3.88 22.02 5.33
C GLU A 194 4.73 21.97 4.07
N VAL A 195 5.25 20.81 3.75
CA VAL A 195 5.99 20.56 2.50
C VAL A 195 4.98 20.12 1.44
N ALA A 196 5.20 20.52 0.19
CA ALA A 196 4.37 20.05 -0.91
C ALA A 196 4.37 18.52 -0.95
N PRO A 197 3.19 17.85 -1.06
CA PRO A 197 3.10 16.39 -1.04
C PRO A 197 3.96 15.75 -2.13
N ILE A 198 4.77 14.77 -1.74
CA ILE A 198 5.63 14.01 -2.65
C ILE A 198 4.79 12.91 -3.29
N ARG A 199 4.70 12.92 -4.63
CA ARG A 199 3.87 12.03 -5.44
C ARG A 199 4.68 11.35 -6.53
N GLY A 200 4.11 10.28 -7.09
CA GLY A 200 4.68 9.50 -8.18
C GLY A 200 4.71 8.01 -7.87
N CYS A 201 5.38 7.24 -8.71
CA CYS A 201 5.59 5.81 -8.44
C CYS A 201 6.38 5.60 -7.14
N VAL A 202 6.25 4.42 -6.55
CA VAL A 202 6.83 4.15 -5.21
C VAL A 202 8.34 4.39 -5.16
N PRO A 203 9.17 3.92 -6.11
CA PRO A 203 10.60 4.21 -6.09
C PRO A 203 10.93 5.70 -6.15
N LYS A 204 10.16 6.46 -6.94
CA LYS A 204 10.31 7.92 -7.02
C LYS A 204 9.96 8.58 -5.69
N MET A 205 8.85 8.21 -5.06
CA MET A 205 8.48 8.76 -3.76
C MET A 205 9.55 8.49 -2.69
N ILE A 206 10.12 7.27 -2.67
CA ILE A 206 11.23 6.93 -1.77
C ILE A 206 12.42 7.87 -1.99
N ARG A 207 12.88 7.98 -3.25
CA ARG A 207 14.05 8.80 -3.60
C ARG A 207 13.85 10.28 -3.32
N ASP A 208 12.69 10.82 -3.69
CA ASP A 208 12.37 12.24 -3.48
C ASP A 208 12.25 12.57 -1.98
N THR A 209 11.62 11.68 -1.19
CA THR A 209 11.53 11.83 0.26
C THR A 209 12.91 11.82 0.90
N MET A 210 13.75 10.85 0.53
CA MET A 210 15.11 10.76 1.08
C MET A 210 15.98 11.93 0.65
N ASN A 211 15.82 12.42 -0.59
CA ASN A 211 16.52 13.60 -1.05
C ASN A 211 16.10 14.86 -0.26
N TYR A 212 14.80 15.00 -0.01
CA TYR A 212 14.29 16.10 0.82
C TYR A 212 14.88 16.04 2.24
N LEU A 213 14.79 14.88 2.91
CA LEU A 213 15.32 14.69 4.26
C LEU A 213 16.84 14.94 4.32
N LYS A 214 17.58 14.42 3.34
CA LYS A 214 19.03 14.60 3.23
C LYS A 214 19.42 16.06 3.07
N THR A 215 18.68 16.81 2.27
CA THR A 215 19.04 18.19 1.92
C THR A 215 18.60 19.19 2.99
N ASN A 216 17.45 18.96 3.63
CA ASN A 216 16.82 19.97 4.47
C ASN A 216 16.86 19.64 5.97
N ILE A 217 17.01 18.36 6.34
CA ILE A 217 16.82 17.92 7.72
C ILE A 217 18.10 17.31 8.31
N ILE A 218 18.80 16.45 7.55
CA ILE A 218 19.98 15.77 8.05
C ILE A 218 21.14 16.75 8.19
N GLN A 219 21.66 16.85 9.41
CA GLN A 219 22.83 17.67 9.74
C GLN A 219 24.01 16.75 10.11
N LYS A 220 25.22 17.16 9.74
CA LYS A 220 26.46 16.44 10.00
C LYS A 220 27.38 17.29 10.84
N THR A 221 27.93 16.72 11.89
CA THR A 221 28.98 17.34 12.71
C THR A 221 30.21 16.45 12.73
N ILE A 222 31.39 17.10 12.69
CA ILE A 222 32.67 16.42 12.75
C ILE A 222 33.34 16.85 14.06
N HIS A 223 33.53 15.92 14.99
CA HIS A 223 34.21 16.14 16.24
C HIS A 223 35.59 15.49 16.18
N LYS A 224 36.59 16.16 16.73
CA LYS A 224 37.90 15.58 16.96
C LYS A 224 38.11 15.42 18.49
N PRO A 225 37.85 14.23 19.05
CA PRO A 225 38.09 14.00 20.49
C PRO A 225 39.56 14.28 20.87
N GLU A 226 39.77 14.85 22.05
CA GLU A 226 41.10 15.28 22.49
C GLU A 226 42.14 14.14 22.55
N ASN A 227 41.69 12.90 22.71
CA ASN A 227 42.58 11.74 22.90
C ASN A 227 42.63 10.78 21.69
N THR A 228 42.16 11.19 20.50
CA THR A 228 42.19 10.35 19.30
C THR A 228 42.66 11.14 18.08
N GLU A 229 43.49 10.48 17.24
CA GLU A 229 43.91 11.06 15.96
C GLU A 229 42.79 11.07 14.91
N ARG A 230 41.71 10.33 15.15
CA ARG A 230 40.61 10.17 14.20
C ARG A 230 39.44 11.09 14.55
N SER A 231 38.93 11.79 13.55
CA SER A 231 37.70 12.54 13.67
C SER A 231 36.48 11.57 13.72
N VAL A 232 35.55 11.83 14.61
CA VAL A 232 34.29 11.13 14.72
C VAL A 232 33.24 11.97 13.98
N VAL A 233 32.47 11.32 13.12
CA VAL A 233 31.35 11.93 12.39
C VAL A 233 30.06 11.48 13.03
N THR A 234 29.24 12.42 13.44
CA THR A 234 27.88 12.19 13.95
C THR A 234 26.86 12.90 13.08
N TYR A 235 25.64 12.41 13.13
CA TYR A 235 24.50 13.00 12.45
C TYR A 235 23.38 13.24 13.46
N ASN A 236 22.55 14.28 13.24
CA ASN A 236 21.31 14.40 14.01
C ASN A 236 20.41 13.18 13.78
N TYR A 237 20.31 12.71 12.52
CA TYR A 237 19.63 11.48 12.13
C TYR A 237 20.52 10.68 11.17
N PRO A 238 20.84 9.42 11.43
CA PRO A 238 21.61 8.61 10.50
C PRO A 238 20.78 8.31 9.23
N TYR A 239 21.32 8.64 8.06
CA TYR A 239 20.66 8.49 6.77
C TYR A 239 20.04 7.11 6.56
N GLN A 240 20.80 6.04 6.83
CA GLN A 240 20.37 4.66 6.62
C GLN A 240 19.19 4.25 7.52
N ALA A 241 19.09 4.81 8.73
CA ALA A 241 17.93 4.54 9.59
C ALA A 241 16.65 5.19 9.04
N LEU A 242 16.76 6.43 8.54
CA LEU A 242 15.63 7.11 7.90
C LEU A 242 15.24 6.44 6.58
N GLU A 243 16.21 6.06 5.75
CA GLU A 243 15.99 5.36 4.49
C GLU A 243 15.20 4.07 4.71
N GLU A 244 15.64 3.24 5.63
CA GLU A 244 14.93 1.99 5.97
C GLU A 244 13.52 2.26 6.48
N ALA A 245 13.32 3.29 7.31
CA ALA A 245 11.99 3.63 7.84
C ALA A 245 11.06 4.16 6.74
N VAL A 246 11.54 5.00 5.82
CA VAL A 246 10.77 5.52 4.68
C VAL A 246 10.43 4.39 3.71
N VAL A 247 11.38 3.54 3.36
CA VAL A 247 11.13 2.37 2.50
C VAL A 247 10.09 1.46 3.12
N ASN A 248 10.24 1.12 4.40
CA ASN A 248 9.29 0.27 5.12
C ASN A 248 7.89 0.88 5.16
N SER A 249 7.76 2.19 5.36
CA SER A 249 6.46 2.86 5.40
C SER A 249 5.71 2.75 4.08
N LEU A 250 6.39 2.93 2.94
CA LEU A 250 5.81 2.82 1.60
C LEU A 250 5.61 1.37 1.16
N TYR A 251 6.51 0.46 1.58
CA TYR A 251 6.41 -0.96 1.27
C TYR A 251 5.24 -1.64 2.02
N HIS A 252 5.06 -1.32 3.30
CA HIS A 252 4.10 -2.03 4.16
C HIS A 252 2.74 -1.34 4.31
N ARG A 253 2.58 -0.10 3.84
CA ARG A 253 1.29 0.58 3.91
C ARG A 253 0.17 -0.21 3.19
N SER A 254 -1.06 -0.01 3.63
CA SER A 254 -2.24 -0.40 2.87
C SER A 254 -2.49 0.59 1.74
N TYR A 255 -2.50 0.12 0.50
CA TYR A 255 -2.88 0.93 -0.67
C TYR A 255 -4.39 0.93 -0.92
N ILE A 256 -5.16 0.24 -0.06
CA ILE A 256 -6.63 0.27 -0.04
C ILE A 256 -7.11 1.45 0.81
N GLU A 257 -6.39 1.75 1.89
CA GLU A 257 -6.67 2.90 2.75
C GLU A 257 -6.37 4.20 2.01
N ARG A 258 -7.22 5.21 2.28
CA ARG A 258 -7.12 6.53 1.64
C ARG A 258 -6.40 7.53 2.54
N GLU A 259 -5.27 7.08 3.09
CA GLU A 259 -4.44 7.87 3.98
C GLU A 259 -3.01 7.91 3.45
N PRO A 260 -2.29 9.05 3.53
CA PRO A 260 -0.92 9.16 3.06
C PRO A 260 0.06 8.43 3.98
N VAL A 261 1.34 8.41 3.62
CA VAL A 261 2.44 8.26 4.57
C VAL A 261 2.72 9.65 5.14
N GLU A 262 2.63 9.78 6.46
CA GLU A 262 2.87 11.04 7.15
C GLU A 262 4.24 11.05 7.80
N ILE A 263 5.03 12.09 7.56
CA ILE A 263 6.32 12.32 8.21
C ILE A 263 6.21 13.61 9.02
N THR A 264 6.24 13.51 10.33
CA THR A 264 6.26 14.66 11.24
C THR A 264 7.67 14.86 11.78
N ILE A 265 8.20 16.07 11.60
CA ILE A 265 9.55 16.44 12.05
C ILE A 265 9.42 17.40 13.23
N GLU A 266 9.93 17.00 14.37
CA GLU A 266 9.98 17.77 15.60
C GLU A 266 11.44 18.01 16.03
N PRO A 267 11.75 18.88 16.97
CA PRO A 267 13.12 19.18 17.36
C PRO A 267 13.92 17.98 17.89
N ASP A 268 13.22 17.01 18.46
CA ASP A 268 13.81 15.86 19.13
C ASP A 268 13.61 14.51 18.40
N LYS A 269 12.75 14.48 17.36
CA LYS A 269 12.44 13.25 16.64
C LYS A 269 11.85 13.47 15.24
N ILE A 270 11.90 12.43 14.45
CA ILE A 270 11.12 12.26 13.23
C ILE A 270 10.16 11.09 13.43
N SER A 271 8.87 11.35 13.29
CA SER A 271 7.81 10.35 13.36
C SER A 271 7.35 9.99 11.95
N ILE A 272 7.29 8.71 11.61
CA ILE A 272 6.81 8.21 10.31
C ILE A 272 5.60 7.30 10.58
N LEU A 273 4.45 7.70 10.05
CA LEU A 273 3.17 7.00 10.19
C LEU A 273 2.72 6.47 8.83
N ASN A 274 2.31 5.22 8.79
CA ASN A 274 1.57 4.64 7.68
C ASN A 274 0.37 3.82 8.16
N PHE A 275 -0.68 3.79 7.36
CA PHE A 275 -1.87 2.98 7.61
C PHE A 275 -1.71 1.60 6.97
N GLY A 276 -2.30 0.58 7.63
CA GLY A 276 -1.99 -0.81 7.39
C GLY A 276 -0.88 -1.27 8.34
N GLY A 277 -1.27 -1.53 9.59
CA GLY A 277 -0.35 -1.89 10.67
C GLY A 277 0.30 -3.26 10.50
N PRO A 278 1.17 -3.64 11.44
CA PRO A 278 1.92 -4.88 11.38
C PRO A 278 1.01 -6.11 11.47
N ASN A 279 1.36 -7.17 10.76
CA ASN A 279 0.56 -8.39 10.72
C ASN A 279 0.28 -8.96 12.12
N HIS A 280 -0.95 -9.42 12.37
CA HIS A 280 -1.38 -9.99 13.65
C HIS A 280 -0.56 -11.21 14.12
N THR A 281 0.21 -11.85 13.24
CA THR A 281 1.14 -12.92 13.63
C THR A 281 2.35 -12.42 14.43
N ILE A 282 2.60 -11.10 14.43
CA ILE A 282 3.64 -10.46 15.23
C ILE A 282 3.03 -10.09 16.58
N SER A 283 3.63 -10.55 17.69
CA SER A 283 3.12 -10.23 19.03
C SER A 283 3.28 -8.75 19.36
N MET A 284 2.35 -8.20 20.18
CA MET A 284 2.45 -6.81 20.67
C MET A 284 3.75 -6.57 21.43
N GLN A 285 4.21 -7.59 22.18
CA GLN A 285 5.46 -7.51 22.91
C GLN A 285 6.65 -7.30 21.96
N ALA A 286 6.72 -8.07 20.85
CA ALA A 286 7.79 -7.93 19.87
C ALA A 286 7.80 -6.53 19.23
N ILE A 287 6.61 -5.94 19.01
CA ILE A 287 6.49 -4.57 18.48
C ILE A 287 7.00 -3.56 19.50
N LYS A 288 6.55 -3.63 20.76
CA LYS A 288 6.99 -2.73 21.84
C LYS A 288 8.50 -2.84 22.09
N GLU A 289 9.08 -4.04 21.98
CA GLU A 289 10.52 -4.23 22.11
C GLU A 289 11.32 -3.66 20.92
N ALA A 290 10.66 -3.43 19.78
CA ALA A 290 11.25 -2.87 18.56
C ALA A 290 12.58 -3.54 18.17
N ARG A 291 12.68 -4.88 18.28
CA ARG A 291 13.90 -5.64 17.99
C ARG A 291 13.88 -6.26 16.61
N MET A 292 12.95 -7.19 16.38
CA MET A 292 12.82 -7.89 15.12
C MET A 292 11.35 -8.23 14.88
N LEU A 293 10.78 -7.72 13.79
CA LEU A 293 9.40 -7.99 13.41
C LEU A 293 9.39 -9.03 12.28
N ARG A 294 9.16 -10.30 12.62
CA ARG A 294 9.07 -11.37 11.62
C ARG A 294 7.61 -11.62 11.26
N SER A 295 7.25 -11.31 10.02
CA SER A 295 6.01 -11.77 9.41
C SER A 295 6.31 -12.75 8.28
N ARG A 296 5.45 -13.75 8.11
CA ARG A 296 5.48 -14.65 6.94
C ARG A 296 4.52 -14.16 5.85
N ARG A 297 3.76 -13.12 6.11
CA ARG A 297 2.75 -12.55 5.19
C ARG A 297 3.06 -11.08 4.98
N TYR A 298 3.39 -10.73 3.77
CA TYR A 298 3.60 -9.35 3.33
C TYR A 298 2.37 -8.88 2.56
N THR A 299 1.88 -7.69 2.86
CA THR A 299 0.71 -7.09 2.21
C THR A 299 0.99 -6.80 0.73
N ASN A 300 2.19 -6.29 0.43
CA ASN A 300 2.61 -5.91 -0.92
C ASN A 300 3.86 -6.70 -1.31
N ARG A 301 3.72 -8.03 -1.45
CA ARG A 301 4.88 -8.91 -1.66
C ARG A 301 5.59 -8.64 -2.98
N ARG A 302 4.84 -8.42 -4.06
CA ARG A 302 5.41 -8.14 -5.39
C ARG A 302 6.15 -6.82 -5.41
N LEU A 303 5.58 -5.79 -4.77
CA LEU A 303 6.27 -4.51 -4.60
C LEU A 303 7.63 -4.68 -3.92
N GLY A 304 7.68 -5.49 -2.84
CA GLY A 304 8.94 -5.79 -2.17
C GLY A 304 9.97 -6.50 -3.04
N GLU A 305 9.55 -7.37 -3.96
CA GLU A 305 10.44 -8.02 -4.92
C GLU A 305 11.09 -6.99 -5.85
N PHE A 306 10.32 -6.05 -6.41
CA PHE A 306 10.84 -4.94 -7.23
C PHE A 306 11.75 -3.98 -6.46
N LEU A 307 11.37 -3.60 -5.26
CA LEU A 307 12.20 -2.74 -4.40
C LEU A 307 13.53 -3.39 -4.04
N LYS A 308 13.55 -4.72 -3.91
CA LYS A 308 14.78 -5.48 -3.68
C LYS A 308 15.69 -5.48 -4.91
N GLU A 309 15.15 -5.61 -6.12
CA GLU A 309 15.94 -5.51 -7.34
C GLU A 309 16.61 -4.14 -7.48
N LEU A 310 15.93 -3.07 -7.03
CA LEU A 310 16.50 -1.72 -6.94
C LEU A 310 17.43 -1.51 -5.74
N ASN A 311 17.73 -2.54 -4.95
CA ASN A 311 18.51 -2.46 -3.70
C ASN A 311 17.94 -1.46 -2.66
N LEU A 312 16.64 -1.16 -2.73
CA LEU A 312 15.96 -0.29 -1.78
C LEU A 312 15.49 -1.05 -0.51
N THR A 313 15.45 -2.38 -0.54
CA THR A 313 15.15 -3.24 0.62
C THR A 313 15.87 -4.57 0.53
N GLU A 314 16.22 -5.16 1.67
CA GLU A 314 16.81 -6.51 1.71
C GLU A 314 15.76 -7.64 1.77
N GLY A 315 14.53 -7.34 2.17
CA GLY A 315 13.41 -8.30 2.19
C GLY A 315 13.55 -9.47 3.19
N ARG A 316 14.42 -9.35 4.21
CA ARG A 316 14.74 -10.42 5.18
C ARG A 316 14.28 -10.16 6.62
N ALA A 317 13.32 -9.26 6.83
CA ALA A 317 12.90 -8.79 8.16
C ALA A 317 14.04 -8.15 8.97
N THR A 318 15.01 -7.54 8.30
CA THR A 318 16.18 -6.87 8.89
C THR A 318 15.93 -5.39 9.13
N GLY A 319 14.84 -4.81 8.62
CA GLY A 319 14.58 -3.37 8.64
C GLY A 319 14.65 -2.75 10.04
N ILE A 320 13.86 -3.23 11.00
CA ILE A 320 13.92 -2.70 12.37
C ILE A 320 15.28 -2.93 13.04
N PRO A 321 15.90 -4.14 12.98
CA PRO A 321 17.28 -4.32 13.41
C PRO A 321 18.26 -3.33 12.81
N THR A 322 18.18 -3.06 11.51
CA THR A 322 19.06 -2.10 10.81
C THR A 322 18.85 -0.69 11.35
N ILE A 323 17.60 -0.23 11.51
CA ILE A 323 17.29 1.07 12.11
C ILE A 323 17.93 1.19 13.49
N GLN A 324 17.71 0.20 14.38
CA GLN A 324 18.24 0.23 15.74
C GLN A 324 19.77 0.21 15.77
N GLN A 325 20.40 -0.59 14.91
CA GLN A 325 21.85 -0.65 14.78
C GLN A 325 22.43 0.70 14.33
N LYS A 326 21.84 1.32 13.30
CA LYS A 326 22.33 2.60 12.77
C LYS A 326 22.16 3.75 13.76
N LEU A 327 21.09 3.75 14.54
CA LEU A 327 20.91 4.68 15.65
C LEU A 327 21.99 4.47 16.73
N GLN A 328 22.24 3.23 17.12
CA GLN A 328 23.26 2.89 18.10
C GLN A 328 24.67 3.30 17.62
N GLU A 329 25.02 3.01 16.37
CA GLU A 329 26.31 3.40 15.76
C GLU A 329 26.50 4.93 15.74
N ASN A 330 25.40 5.68 15.62
CA ASN A 330 25.39 7.16 15.63
C ASN A 330 25.37 7.75 17.05
N GLY A 331 25.24 6.94 18.10
CA GLY A 331 25.05 7.43 19.47
C GLY A 331 23.65 8.00 19.76
N SER A 332 22.68 7.72 18.90
CA SER A 332 21.28 8.15 19.06
C SER A 332 20.51 7.22 19.99
N PRO A 333 19.45 7.69 20.64
CA PRO A 333 18.52 6.82 21.36
C PRO A 333 17.84 5.83 20.40
N ARG A 334 17.20 4.78 20.95
CA ARG A 334 16.52 3.75 20.18
C ARG A 334 15.23 4.28 19.57
N ALA A 335 14.91 3.83 18.35
CA ALA A 335 13.60 4.05 17.77
C ALA A 335 12.50 3.36 18.59
N ILE A 336 11.34 4.00 18.66
CA ILE A 336 10.15 3.51 19.31
C ILE A 336 9.11 3.19 18.24
N ILE A 337 8.39 2.08 18.42
CA ILE A 337 7.34 1.66 17.50
C ILE A 337 6.01 1.60 18.24
N GLU A 338 4.98 2.13 17.61
CA GLU A 338 3.63 2.16 18.12
C GLU A 338 2.64 1.61 17.07
N THR A 339 1.62 0.94 17.54
CA THR A 339 0.42 0.53 16.79
C THR A 339 -0.71 0.27 17.78
N ASP A 340 -1.95 0.28 17.30
CA ASP A 340 -3.13 -0.11 18.09
C ASP A 340 -3.33 -1.64 18.17
N GLU A 341 -4.28 -2.09 18.97
CA GLU A 341 -4.61 -3.51 19.10
C GLU A 341 -5.21 -4.08 17.82
N GLU A 342 -5.90 -3.25 17.04
CA GLU A 342 -6.53 -3.61 15.78
C GLU A 342 -5.56 -3.60 14.59
N ARG A 343 -4.34 -3.12 14.78
CA ARG A 343 -3.29 -3.03 13.75
C ARG A 343 -3.69 -2.15 12.58
N THR A 344 -4.32 -1.02 12.86
CA THR A 344 -4.78 -0.11 11.81
C THR A 344 -3.66 0.76 11.25
N TYR A 345 -2.64 1.04 12.06
CA TYR A 345 -1.49 1.87 11.68
C TYR A 345 -0.16 1.30 12.19
N PHE A 346 0.93 1.82 11.65
CA PHE A 346 2.29 1.63 12.14
C PHE A 346 2.96 3.00 12.24
N LEU A 347 3.40 3.34 13.44
CA LEU A 347 4.14 4.56 13.73
C LEU A 347 5.54 4.18 14.20
N ILE A 348 6.56 4.83 13.65
CA ILE A 348 7.93 4.74 14.14
C ILE A 348 8.46 6.13 14.46
N ASP A 349 8.92 6.31 15.69
CA ASP A 349 9.64 7.49 16.15
C ASP A 349 11.14 7.24 16.06
N ILE A 350 11.84 8.04 15.28
CA ILE A 350 13.28 8.05 15.14
C ILE A 350 13.82 9.26 15.90
N PRO A 351 14.44 9.06 17.09
CA PRO A 351 14.91 10.16 17.91
C PRO A 351 16.15 10.84 17.31
N CYS A 352 16.24 12.14 17.52
CA CYS A 352 17.43 12.92 17.23
C CYS A 352 18.59 12.48 18.11
N ASN A 353 19.82 12.58 17.60
CA ASN A 353 21.01 12.42 18.44
C ASN A 353 21.03 13.54 19.48
N LEU A 354 21.29 13.18 20.75
CA LEU A 354 21.19 14.11 21.88
C LEU A 354 22.17 15.30 21.77
N ASP A 355 23.28 15.14 21.06
CA ASP A 355 24.26 16.21 20.83
C ASP A 355 23.70 17.35 19.95
N TYR A 356 22.56 17.14 19.29
CA TYR A 356 21.92 18.12 18.43
C TYR A 356 20.65 18.74 19.03
N ILE A 357 20.20 18.24 20.18
CA ILE A 357 18.99 18.76 20.84
C ILE A 357 19.34 20.03 21.58
N GLY A 358 18.66 21.14 21.27
CA GLY A 358 18.86 22.42 21.91
C GLY A 358 20.08 23.23 21.37
N VAL A 359 20.69 22.78 20.29
CA VAL A 359 21.67 23.60 19.54
C VAL A 359 20.88 24.54 18.64
N PRO A 360 21.04 25.87 18.77
CA PRO A 360 20.30 26.87 17.98
C PRO A 360 20.64 26.84 16.49
#